data_530d8474916f4df94c8c89cd4b8879cc
#
_entry.id   530d8474916f4df94c8c89cd4b8879cc
#
_cell.length_a   1.000
_cell.length_b   1.000
_cell.length_c   1.000
_cell.angle_alpha   90.00
_cell.angle_beta   90.00
_cell.angle_gamma   90.00
#
_symmetry.space_group_name_H-M   'P 1'
#
loop_
_entity.id
_entity.type
_entity.pdbx_description
1 polymer ?
#
loop_
_entity_poly.entity_id
_entity_poly.type
_entity_poly.pdbx_seq_one_letter_code
_entity_poly.pdbx_strand_id
1 'polypeptide(L)'
;EETGRVEIHFNHKLKNADLTNKILDFGGKQVSFNQVIGCDGSASSLRKAIIEKSQADYVKKPLGHGYKELVIPPSENDEFLLDPNALHIWPRGEFMLIALPNLDRTFTCTLFFPMTGPTSFETVKNENDITGLFKIYFLDALELMPTLVKDFQNNPTGNLATVYCDPWHITDKAILLGDAAHAVVPFFGQGMNASFQDCTVLNNLIGENEGDWGKIFEKYSLSHVPN
;
A
#
# COMPACT_ATOMS: atom_id res chain seq x y z
N GLU A 1 22.07 -8.55 2.18
CA GLU A 1 22.91 -9.56 1.47
C GLU A 1 24.38 -9.54 1.94
N GLU A 2 24.99 -8.36 2.20
CA GLU A 2 26.42 -8.26 2.60
C GLU A 2 26.78 -9.04 3.87
N THR A 3 25.85 -9.31 4.76
CA THR A 3 26.10 -10.09 5.99
C THR A 3 25.94 -11.60 5.83
N GLY A 4 25.43 -12.10 4.68
CA GLY A 4 25.10 -13.50 4.46
C GLY A 4 23.98 -14.06 5.36
N ARG A 5 23.25 -13.17 6.08
CA ARG A 5 22.17 -13.54 7.01
C ARG A 5 20.77 -13.40 6.41
N VAL A 6 20.68 -12.77 5.24
CA VAL A 6 19.40 -12.51 4.55
C VAL A 6 19.46 -13.09 3.14
N GLU A 7 18.49 -13.92 2.80
CA GLU A 7 18.26 -14.41 1.45
C GLU A 7 16.98 -13.74 0.89
N ILE A 8 17.07 -13.23 -0.34
CA ILE A 8 15.94 -12.61 -1.03
C ILE A 8 15.48 -13.50 -2.17
N HIS A 9 14.22 -13.93 -2.13
CA HIS A 9 13.60 -14.76 -3.16
C HIS A 9 12.53 -13.97 -3.91
N PHE A 10 12.83 -13.48 -5.10
CA PHE A 10 11.87 -12.82 -5.98
C PHE A 10 10.88 -13.81 -6.61
N ASN A 11 9.72 -13.30 -7.07
CA ASN A 11 8.66 -14.10 -7.72
C ASN A 11 8.08 -15.22 -6.83
N HIS A 12 8.14 -15.04 -5.51
CA HIS A 12 7.60 -15.96 -4.51
C HIS A 12 6.39 -15.33 -3.81
N LYS A 13 5.26 -15.20 -4.53
CA LYS A 13 4.01 -14.70 -3.94
C LYS A 13 3.39 -15.77 -3.05
N LEU A 14 3.19 -15.45 -1.76
CA LEU A 14 2.50 -16.33 -0.81
C LEU A 14 1.06 -16.58 -1.30
N LYS A 15 0.70 -17.86 -1.44
CA LYS A 15 -0.64 -18.32 -1.83
C LYS A 15 -1.45 -18.79 -0.63
N ASN A 16 -0.79 -19.50 0.29
CA ASN A 16 -1.40 -20.04 1.49
C ASN A 16 -0.36 -20.20 2.61
N ALA A 17 -0.82 -20.20 3.88
CA ALA A 17 0.00 -20.45 5.05
C ALA A 17 -0.69 -21.47 5.96
N ASP A 18 -0.09 -22.64 6.14
CA ASP A 18 -0.49 -23.60 7.16
C ASP A 18 0.20 -23.25 8.48
N LEU A 19 -0.48 -22.49 9.32
CA LEU A 19 0.04 -22.07 10.62
C LEU A 19 0.07 -23.19 11.65
N THR A 20 -0.58 -24.33 11.39
CA THR A 20 -0.52 -25.51 12.26
C THR A 20 0.78 -26.24 12.04
N ASN A 21 1.08 -26.57 10.79
CA ASN A 21 2.28 -27.32 10.39
C ASN A 21 3.49 -26.43 10.09
N LYS A 22 3.36 -25.10 10.22
CA LYS A 22 4.40 -24.11 9.94
C LYS A 22 4.93 -24.21 8.50
N ILE A 23 4.02 -24.22 7.49
CA ILE A 23 4.34 -24.32 6.08
C ILE A 23 3.78 -23.13 5.31
N LEU A 24 4.60 -22.48 4.52
CA LEU A 24 4.20 -21.44 3.55
C LEU A 24 4.17 -22.08 2.15
N ASP A 25 3.07 -21.82 1.40
CA ASP A 25 2.90 -22.28 0.02
C ASP A 25 2.94 -21.08 -0.95
N PHE A 26 3.90 -21.14 -1.87
CA PHE A 26 4.12 -20.12 -2.92
C PHE A 26 3.61 -20.57 -4.30
N GLY A 27 2.71 -21.56 -4.35
CA GLY A 27 2.17 -22.07 -5.62
C GLY A 27 3.07 -23.07 -6.30
N GLY A 28 3.38 -24.16 -5.60
CA GLY A 28 4.25 -25.27 -6.06
C GLY A 28 5.57 -25.39 -5.32
N LYS A 29 5.96 -24.36 -4.55
CA LYS A 29 7.09 -24.43 -3.62
C LYS A 29 6.57 -24.25 -2.20
N GLN A 30 6.87 -25.21 -1.34
CA GLN A 30 6.57 -25.15 0.08
C GLN A 30 7.84 -24.88 0.88
N VAL A 31 7.73 -24.03 1.90
CA VAL A 31 8.84 -23.68 2.79
C VAL A 31 8.36 -23.79 4.23
N SER A 32 9.12 -24.50 5.06
CA SER A 32 8.88 -24.50 6.51
C SER A 32 9.46 -23.26 7.16
N PHE A 33 8.85 -22.82 8.26
CA PHE A 33 9.30 -21.65 9.00
C PHE A 33 9.28 -21.93 10.51
N ASN A 34 10.07 -21.19 11.26
CA ASN A 34 9.97 -21.13 12.72
C ASN A 34 8.97 -20.03 13.13
N GLN A 35 9.23 -18.81 12.70
CA GLN A 35 8.34 -17.65 12.81
C GLN A 35 8.15 -17.02 11.42
N VAL A 36 6.99 -16.42 11.19
CA VAL A 36 6.71 -15.68 9.95
C VAL A 36 6.18 -14.29 10.27
N ILE A 37 6.74 -13.29 9.59
CA ILE A 37 6.31 -11.89 9.65
C ILE A 37 5.67 -11.56 8.32
N GLY A 38 4.39 -11.18 8.34
CA GLY A 38 3.61 -10.83 7.15
C GLY A 38 3.69 -9.34 6.84
N CYS A 39 4.40 -9.00 5.77
CA CYS A 39 4.45 -7.64 5.20
C CYS A 39 3.89 -7.66 3.77
N ASP A 40 2.89 -8.51 3.50
CA ASP A 40 2.38 -8.82 2.16
C ASP A 40 1.21 -7.91 1.72
N GLY A 41 1.10 -6.72 2.37
CA GLY A 41 0.25 -5.62 1.94
C GLY A 41 -1.23 -5.76 2.28
N SER A 42 -2.04 -4.82 1.81
CA SER A 42 -3.47 -4.72 2.14
C SER A 42 -4.31 -5.93 1.69
N ALA A 43 -3.80 -6.76 0.77
CA ALA A 43 -4.42 -8.01 0.33
C ALA A 43 -3.76 -9.26 0.93
N SER A 44 -3.17 -9.15 2.13
CA SER A 44 -2.36 -10.15 2.80
C SER A 44 -2.97 -11.55 2.82
N SER A 45 -2.21 -12.52 2.31
CA SER A 45 -2.53 -13.94 2.41
C SER A 45 -2.24 -14.49 3.80
N LEU A 46 -1.21 -13.95 4.49
CA LEU A 46 -0.91 -14.35 5.86
C LEU A 46 -1.99 -13.90 6.83
N ARG A 47 -2.52 -12.66 6.69
CA ARG A 47 -3.66 -12.17 7.48
C ARG A 47 -4.86 -13.10 7.32
N LYS A 48 -5.19 -13.51 6.09
CA LYS A 48 -6.29 -14.45 5.85
C LYS A 48 -6.10 -15.74 6.66
N ALA A 49 -4.90 -16.32 6.65
CA ALA A 49 -4.60 -17.55 7.41
C ALA A 49 -4.69 -17.33 8.93
N ILE A 50 -4.26 -16.16 9.45
CA ILE A 50 -4.39 -15.82 10.87
C ILE A 50 -5.86 -15.72 11.26
N ILE A 51 -6.68 -14.99 10.49
CA ILE A 51 -8.11 -14.80 10.75
C ILE A 51 -8.84 -16.15 10.75
N GLU A 52 -8.61 -16.99 9.74
CA GLU A 52 -9.24 -18.31 9.64
C GLU A 52 -8.88 -19.21 10.83
N LYS A 53 -7.68 -19.08 11.36
CA LYS A 53 -7.21 -19.93 12.49
C LYS A 53 -7.58 -19.40 13.86
N SER A 54 -7.54 -18.08 14.08
CA SER A 54 -7.78 -17.44 15.38
C SER A 54 -9.22 -16.99 15.57
N GLN A 55 -10.05 -17.01 14.51
CA GLN A 55 -11.37 -16.37 14.50
C GLN A 55 -11.29 -14.88 14.87
N ALA A 56 -10.19 -14.23 14.43
CA ALA A 56 -9.90 -12.84 14.69
C ALA A 56 -10.96 -11.90 14.10
N ASP A 57 -11.18 -10.78 14.75
CA ASP A 57 -11.99 -9.71 14.20
C ASP A 57 -11.29 -9.10 12.98
N TYR A 58 -12.00 -9.02 11.87
CA TYR A 58 -11.50 -8.45 10.64
C TYR A 58 -12.55 -7.62 9.94
N VAL A 59 -12.19 -6.41 9.60
CA VAL A 59 -13.04 -5.52 8.80
C VAL A 59 -12.19 -4.88 7.70
N LYS A 60 -12.64 -5.05 6.46
CA LYS A 60 -12.16 -4.26 5.32
C LYS A 60 -13.25 -3.29 4.89
N LYS A 61 -12.98 -2.00 5.05
CA LYS A 61 -13.90 -0.92 4.66
C LYS A 61 -13.44 -0.32 3.32
N PRO A 62 -14.07 -0.68 2.19
CA PRO A 62 -13.81 0.00 0.92
C PRO A 62 -14.19 1.47 1.05
N LEU A 63 -13.37 2.36 0.51
CA LEU A 63 -13.64 3.80 0.52
C LEU A 63 -14.60 4.24 -0.60
N GLY A 64 -14.89 3.34 -1.57
CA GLY A 64 -15.63 3.70 -2.79
C GLY A 64 -14.79 4.48 -3.81
N HIS A 65 -13.56 4.76 -3.49
CA HIS A 65 -12.58 5.46 -4.33
C HIS A 65 -11.45 4.52 -4.74
N GLY A 66 -10.84 4.86 -5.86
CA GLY A 66 -9.59 4.29 -6.31
C GLY A 66 -8.54 5.37 -6.53
N TYR A 67 -7.38 4.95 -6.98
CA TYR A 67 -6.33 5.86 -7.41
C TYR A 67 -5.71 5.43 -8.73
N LYS A 68 -5.19 6.40 -9.46
CA LYS A 68 -4.46 6.23 -10.71
C LYS A 68 -3.18 7.05 -10.66
N GLU A 69 -2.06 6.40 -10.94
CA GLU A 69 -0.77 7.08 -11.06
C GLU A 69 -0.62 7.64 -12.48
N LEU A 70 -0.20 8.91 -12.55
CA LEU A 70 0.05 9.67 -13.75
C LEU A 70 1.38 10.40 -13.59
N VAL A 71 1.89 11.04 -14.64
CA VAL A 71 3.20 11.70 -14.62
C VAL A 71 3.13 13.09 -15.22
N ILE A 72 3.81 14.04 -14.57
CA ILE A 72 4.26 15.30 -15.18
C ILE A 72 5.75 15.12 -15.47
N PRO A 73 6.20 15.16 -16.74
CA PRO A 73 7.61 15.03 -17.10
C PRO A 73 8.38 16.31 -16.77
N PRO A 74 9.73 16.31 -16.83
CA PRO A 74 10.51 17.54 -16.82
C PRO A 74 10.26 18.35 -18.10
N SER A 75 10.66 19.62 -18.07
CA SER A 75 10.65 20.46 -19.25
C SER A 75 11.67 19.97 -20.31
N GLU A 76 11.61 20.54 -21.52
CA GLU A 76 12.60 20.26 -22.58
C GLU A 76 14.06 20.61 -22.17
N ASN A 77 14.20 21.53 -21.21
CA ASN A 77 15.50 21.92 -20.65
C ASN A 77 15.90 21.09 -19.42
N ASP A 78 15.20 19.97 -19.15
CA ASP A 78 15.45 19.13 -17.98
C ASP A 78 15.28 19.89 -16.65
N GLU A 79 14.20 20.69 -16.52
CA GLU A 79 13.84 21.45 -15.32
C GLU A 79 12.49 21.00 -14.77
N PHE A 80 12.25 21.25 -13.49
CA PHE A 80 10.93 21.02 -12.89
C PHE A 80 9.88 21.96 -13.48
N LEU A 81 8.70 21.42 -13.82
CA LEU A 81 7.57 22.22 -14.33
C LEU A 81 6.71 22.83 -13.22
N LEU A 82 6.86 22.38 -11.98
CA LEU A 82 6.22 22.89 -10.77
C LEU A 82 7.26 23.10 -9.68
N ASP A 83 6.90 23.75 -8.56
CA ASP A 83 7.82 23.92 -7.42
C ASP A 83 8.28 22.56 -6.84
N PRO A 84 9.59 22.23 -6.88
CA PRO A 84 10.10 20.95 -6.39
C PRO A 84 10.12 20.84 -4.86
N ASN A 85 9.79 21.90 -4.13
CA ASN A 85 9.79 21.91 -2.68
C ASN A 85 8.36 21.88 -2.10
N ALA A 86 7.35 21.59 -2.94
CA ALA A 86 5.94 21.61 -2.56
C ALA A 86 5.22 20.31 -2.93
N LEU A 87 4.23 19.96 -2.13
CA LEU A 87 3.16 19.04 -2.53
C LEU A 87 2.09 19.86 -3.25
N HIS A 88 1.84 19.55 -4.50
CA HIS A 88 0.78 20.18 -5.29
C HIS A 88 -0.52 19.42 -5.13
N ILE A 89 -1.62 20.13 -4.89
CA ILE A 89 -2.94 19.52 -4.65
C ILE A 89 -4.00 20.31 -5.44
N TRP A 90 -4.77 19.57 -6.26
CA TRP A 90 -5.96 20.07 -6.95
C TRP A 90 -7.22 19.41 -6.35
N PRO A 91 -7.82 19.96 -5.29
CA PRO A 91 -9.03 19.41 -4.69
C PRO A 91 -10.26 19.72 -5.55
N ARG A 92 -11.17 18.74 -5.72
CA ARG A 92 -12.40 18.86 -6.51
C ARG A 92 -13.59 18.16 -5.82
N GLY A 93 -13.94 18.64 -4.63
CA GLY A 93 -15.03 18.05 -3.86
C GLY A 93 -14.71 16.64 -3.39
N GLU A 94 -15.28 15.64 -4.05
CA GLU A 94 -15.12 14.22 -3.66
C GLU A 94 -13.86 13.57 -4.24
N PHE A 95 -13.11 14.24 -5.09
CA PHE A 95 -11.89 13.72 -5.70
C PHE A 95 -10.79 14.77 -5.78
N MET A 96 -9.57 14.34 -6.00
CA MET A 96 -8.42 15.23 -6.09
C MET A 96 -7.30 14.64 -6.92
N LEU A 97 -6.48 15.50 -7.49
CA LEU A 97 -5.17 15.18 -8.05
C LEU A 97 -4.11 15.75 -7.10
N ILE A 98 -3.07 14.98 -6.84
CA ILE A 98 -1.86 15.45 -6.15
C ILE A 98 -0.64 15.21 -7.03
N ALA A 99 0.42 16.00 -6.84
CA ALA A 99 1.71 15.78 -7.50
C ALA A 99 2.87 15.96 -6.52
N LEU A 100 3.77 15.00 -6.52
CA LEU A 100 4.97 14.96 -5.68
C LEU A 100 6.23 14.91 -6.57
N PRO A 101 7.26 15.72 -6.29
CA PRO A 101 8.50 15.77 -7.07
C PRO A 101 9.34 14.50 -6.87
N ASN A 102 10.01 14.08 -7.94
CA ASN A 102 10.99 13.00 -7.95
C ASN A 102 12.41 13.56 -8.20
N LEU A 103 13.44 12.78 -7.90
CA LEU A 103 14.83 13.18 -8.10
C LEU A 103 15.20 13.40 -9.58
N ASP A 104 14.49 12.75 -10.50
CA ASP A 104 14.65 12.87 -11.95
C ASP A 104 13.84 14.03 -12.56
N ARG A 105 13.38 14.96 -11.72
CA ARG A 105 12.59 16.15 -12.08
C ARG A 105 11.21 15.88 -12.66
N THR A 106 10.75 14.64 -12.66
CA THR A 106 9.33 14.31 -12.88
C THR A 106 8.51 14.60 -11.64
N PHE A 107 7.18 14.63 -11.78
CA PHE A 107 6.26 14.53 -10.64
C PHE A 107 5.43 13.27 -10.79
N THR A 108 5.40 12.46 -9.74
CA THR A 108 4.40 11.40 -9.61
C THR A 108 3.07 12.06 -9.23
N CYS A 109 2.10 11.92 -10.11
CA CYS A 109 0.75 12.44 -9.90
C CYS A 109 -0.18 11.29 -9.50
N THR A 110 -0.99 11.50 -8.47
CA THR A 110 -2.00 10.53 -8.05
C THR A 110 -3.38 11.15 -8.14
N LEU A 111 -4.21 10.61 -9.04
CA LEU A 111 -5.62 10.95 -9.11
C LEU A 111 -6.40 10.02 -8.17
N PHE A 112 -6.95 10.56 -7.09
CA PHE A 112 -7.92 9.88 -6.24
C PHE A 112 -9.31 10.15 -6.78
N PHE A 113 -10.05 9.09 -7.16
CA PHE A 113 -11.27 9.26 -7.93
C PHE A 113 -12.32 8.20 -7.56
N PRO A 114 -13.63 8.53 -7.59
CA PRO A 114 -14.68 7.55 -7.33
C PRO A 114 -14.59 6.34 -8.26
N MET A 115 -14.86 5.14 -7.74
CA MET A 115 -14.88 3.93 -8.54
C MET A 115 -16.13 3.85 -9.41
N THR A 116 -17.28 4.30 -8.88
CA THR A 116 -18.59 4.23 -9.51
C THR A 116 -19.30 5.59 -9.44
N GLY A 117 -20.31 5.78 -10.27
CA GLY A 117 -21.11 7.03 -10.31
C GLY A 117 -20.88 7.85 -11.57
N PRO A 118 -21.55 9.03 -11.69
CA PRO A 118 -21.56 9.80 -12.94
C PRO A 118 -20.20 10.39 -13.33
N THR A 119 -19.33 10.65 -12.34
CA THR A 119 -17.96 11.14 -12.54
C THR A 119 -17.02 10.20 -11.82
N SER A 120 -16.57 9.12 -12.50
CA SER A 120 -15.87 8.00 -11.87
C SER A 120 -15.00 7.21 -12.84
N PHE A 121 -14.17 6.30 -12.33
CA PHE A 121 -13.46 5.33 -13.15
C PHE A 121 -14.39 4.42 -13.98
N GLU A 122 -15.66 4.26 -13.58
CA GLU A 122 -16.65 3.51 -14.35
C GLU A 122 -17.07 4.22 -15.63
N THR A 123 -17.10 5.56 -15.64
CA THR A 123 -17.58 6.38 -16.77
C THR A 123 -16.45 6.91 -17.65
N VAL A 124 -15.23 7.05 -17.13
CA VAL A 124 -14.06 7.54 -17.86
C VAL A 124 -13.31 6.36 -18.48
N LYS A 125 -13.54 6.07 -19.77
CA LYS A 125 -13.04 4.85 -20.44
C LYS A 125 -12.12 5.09 -21.62
N ASN A 126 -12.38 6.12 -22.38
CA ASN A 126 -11.67 6.40 -23.62
C ASN A 126 -10.95 7.75 -23.59
N GLU A 127 -10.18 8.05 -24.59
CA GLU A 127 -9.38 9.28 -24.71
C GLU A 127 -10.21 10.56 -24.56
N ASN A 128 -11.41 10.60 -25.16
CA ASN A 128 -12.28 11.76 -25.08
C ASN A 128 -12.80 11.99 -23.65
N ASP A 129 -13.15 10.90 -22.94
CA ASP A 129 -13.59 10.96 -21.54
C ASP A 129 -12.47 11.45 -20.64
N ILE A 130 -11.25 10.90 -20.81
CA ILE A 130 -10.05 11.27 -20.02
C ILE A 130 -9.72 12.74 -20.24
N THR A 131 -9.59 13.14 -21.51
CA THR A 131 -9.27 14.52 -21.86
C THR A 131 -10.37 15.49 -21.43
N GLY A 132 -11.64 15.08 -21.57
CA GLY A 132 -12.80 15.84 -21.12
C GLY A 132 -12.80 16.06 -19.61
N LEU A 133 -12.53 15.00 -18.82
CA LEU A 133 -12.39 15.09 -17.36
C LEU A 133 -11.33 16.13 -16.97
N PHE A 134 -10.13 16.03 -17.55
CA PHE A 134 -9.03 16.94 -17.21
C PHE A 134 -9.28 18.36 -17.71
N LYS A 135 -9.90 18.57 -18.86
CA LYS A 135 -10.29 19.90 -19.33
C LYS A 135 -11.28 20.61 -18.40
N ILE A 136 -12.19 19.85 -17.80
CA ILE A 136 -13.21 20.42 -16.90
C ILE A 136 -12.65 20.69 -15.51
N TYR A 137 -11.87 19.75 -14.98
CA TYR A 137 -11.50 19.78 -13.57
C TYR A 137 -10.02 20.11 -13.29
N PHE A 138 -9.11 19.89 -14.24
CA PHE A 138 -7.66 19.99 -14.03
C PHE A 138 -6.97 20.62 -15.24
N LEU A 139 -7.52 21.71 -15.80
CA LEU A 139 -7.02 22.31 -17.04
C LEU A 139 -5.55 22.73 -16.94
N ASP A 140 -5.15 23.31 -15.83
CA ASP A 140 -3.78 23.72 -15.53
C ASP A 140 -2.80 22.53 -15.40
N ALA A 141 -3.25 21.41 -14.85
CA ALA A 141 -2.46 20.18 -14.81
C ALA A 141 -2.40 19.49 -16.18
N LEU A 142 -3.48 19.54 -16.97
CA LEU A 142 -3.55 18.92 -18.30
C LEU A 142 -2.44 19.42 -19.22
N GLU A 143 -2.14 20.72 -19.19
CA GLU A 143 -1.10 21.36 -20.00
C GLU A 143 0.31 20.81 -19.67
N LEU A 144 0.51 20.25 -18.48
CA LEU A 144 1.76 19.68 -18.00
C LEU A 144 1.87 18.17 -18.22
N MET A 145 0.82 17.52 -18.72
CA MET A 145 0.73 16.05 -18.80
C MET A 145 0.59 15.52 -20.24
N PRO A 146 1.63 15.60 -21.07
CA PRO A 146 1.55 15.20 -22.50
C PRO A 146 1.25 13.70 -22.67
N THR A 147 1.53 12.87 -21.68
CA THR A 147 1.32 11.40 -21.69
C THR A 147 0.03 10.97 -20.97
N LEU A 148 -0.82 11.92 -20.53
CA LEU A 148 -1.99 11.67 -19.72
C LEU A 148 -2.85 10.48 -20.17
N VAL A 149 -3.24 10.45 -21.43
CA VAL A 149 -4.12 9.41 -21.99
C VAL A 149 -3.44 8.04 -21.92
N LYS A 150 -2.18 7.98 -22.33
CA LYS A 150 -1.38 6.75 -22.31
C LYS A 150 -1.22 6.22 -20.89
N ASP A 151 -0.87 7.09 -19.94
CA ASP A 151 -0.67 6.71 -18.54
C ASP A 151 -1.98 6.27 -17.89
N PHE A 152 -3.07 7.00 -18.17
CA PHE A 152 -4.39 6.67 -17.64
C PHE A 152 -4.88 5.29 -18.14
N GLN A 153 -4.62 4.95 -19.39
CA GLN A 153 -5.02 3.66 -19.97
C GLN A 153 -4.13 2.50 -19.54
N ASN A 154 -2.82 2.70 -19.44
CA ASN A 154 -1.85 1.63 -19.19
C ASN A 154 -1.62 1.35 -17.71
N ASN A 155 -1.67 2.36 -16.85
CA ASN A 155 -1.43 2.18 -15.44
C ASN A 155 -2.63 1.49 -14.75
N PRO A 156 -2.40 0.59 -13.79
CA PRO A 156 -3.48 -0.06 -13.08
C PRO A 156 -4.27 0.95 -12.23
N THR A 157 -5.56 0.69 -12.04
CA THR A 157 -6.37 1.42 -11.05
C THR A 157 -6.31 0.67 -9.73
N GLY A 158 -5.77 1.31 -8.71
CA GLY A 158 -5.75 0.78 -7.35
C GLY A 158 -7.06 1.07 -6.62
N ASN A 159 -7.47 0.18 -5.74
CA ASN A 159 -8.63 0.38 -4.86
C ASN A 159 -8.18 0.90 -3.49
N LEU A 160 -8.93 1.83 -2.93
CA LEU A 160 -8.70 2.33 -1.58
C LEU A 160 -9.60 1.59 -0.57
N ALA A 161 -8.98 1.10 0.48
CA ALA A 161 -9.68 0.50 1.60
C ALA A 161 -8.87 0.63 2.87
N THR A 162 -9.57 0.79 3.99
CA THR A 162 -8.96 0.66 5.32
C THR A 162 -9.10 -0.78 5.78
N VAL A 163 -8.06 -1.30 6.40
CA VAL A 163 -8.02 -2.63 6.98
C VAL A 163 -7.90 -2.53 8.49
N TYR A 164 -8.78 -3.23 9.20
CA TYR A 164 -8.72 -3.46 10.64
C TYR A 164 -8.65 -4.96 10.90
N CYS A 165 -7.74 -5.38 11.73
CA CYS A 165 -7.56 -6.77 12.12
C CYS A 165 -7.16 -6.82 13.61
N ASP A 166 -7.73 -7.73 14.37
CA ASP A 166 -7.38 -7.99 15.77
C ASP A 166 -7.63 -9.46 16.11
N PRO A 167 -6.62 -10.19 16.64
CA PRO A 167 -5.23 -9.79 16.85
C PRO A 167 -4.38 -9.78 15.58
N TRP A 168 -3.21 -9.13 15.63
CA TRP A 168 -2.25 -9.12 14.53
C TRP A 168 -1.31 -10.32 14.54
N HIS A 169 -1.46 -11.22 15.48
CA HIS A 169 -0.58 -12.38 15.63
C HIS A 169 -1.35 -13.67 15.94
N ILE A 170 -0.65 -14.78 15.81
CA ILE A 170 -1.10 -16.08 16.32
C ILE A 170 0.05 -16.78 17.04
N THR A 171 -0.08 -16.88 18.36
CA THR A 171 0.92 -17.49 19.25
C THR A 171 2.34 -16.94 18.99
N ASP A 172 3.35 -17.82 18.98
CA ASP A 172 4.73 -17.55 18.60
C ASP A 172 5.04 -17.74 17.10
N LYS A 173 3.99 -17.96 16.28
CA LYS A 173 4.16 -18.47 14.91
C LYS A 173 4.15 -17.38 13.85
N ALA A 174 3.18 -16.47 13.94
CA ALA A 174 2.95 -15.49 12.88
C ALA A 174 2.54 -14.13 13.44
N ILE A 175 2.99 -13.06 12.79
CA ILE A 175 2.61 -11.68 13.08
C ILE A 175 2.47 -10.88 11.78
N LEU A 176 1.62 -9.85 11.79
CA LEU A 176 1.41 -8.92 10.67
C LEU A 176 2.03 -7.56 10.98
N LEU A 177 2.63 -6.93 9.96
CA LEU A 177 3.18 -5.58 10.01
C LEU A 177 2.71 -4.75 8.82
N GLY A 178 2.67 -3.44 8.99
CA GLY A 178 2.32 -2.48 7.94
C GLY A 178 0.93 -2.72 7.36
N ASP A 179 0.77 -2.53 6.06
CA ASP A 179 -0.51 -2.69 5.37
C ASP A 179 -1.14 -4.07 5.51
N ALA A 180 -0.35 -5.10 5.83
CA ALA A 180 -0.88 -6.42 6.13
C ALA A 180 -1.70 -6.43 7.44
N ALA A 181 -1.35 -5.58 8.40
CA ALA A 181 -2.06 -5.43 9.67
C ALA A 181 -3.11 -4.31 9.63
N HIS A 182 -2.73 -3.12 9.14
CA HIS A 182 -3.47 -1.87 9.30
C HIS A 182 -3.38 -0.95 8.08
N ALA A 183 -3.73 -1.42 6.88
CA ALA A 183 -3.74 -0.56 5.70
C ALA A 183 -4.60 0.69 5.93
N VAL A 184 -4.00 1.86 5.71
CA VAL A 184 -4.64 3.17 5.84
C VAL A 184 -4.83 3.84 4.49
N VAL A 185 -5.74 4.81 4.43
CA VAL A 185 -5.93 5.61 3.21
C VAL A 185 -4.72 6.50 2.96
N PRO A 186 -4.25 6.64 1.71
CA PRO A 186 -2.96 7.25 1.39
C PRO A 186 -2.96 8.79 1.30
N PHE A 187 -4.02 9.47 1.73
CA PHE A 187 -4.18 10.92 1.54
C PHE A 187 -3.07 11.77 2.16
N PHE A 188 -2.45 11.28 3.23
CA PHE A 188 -1.34 11.96 3.90
C PHE A 188 0.02 11.27 3.70
N GLY A 189 0.08 10.22 2.88
CA GLY A 189 1.32 9.49 2.60
C GLY A 189 1.95 8.78 3.81
N GLN A 190 1.19 8.49 4.87
CA GLN A 190 1.73 7.99 6.14
C GLN A 190 1.91 6.46 6.22
N GLY A 191 1.42 5.70 5.23
CA GLY A 191 1.49 4.23 5.25
C GLY A 191 2.91 3.69 5.39
N MET A 192 3.88 4.26 4.67
CA MET A 192 5.29 3.88 4.77
C MET A 192 5.88 4.21 6.15
N ASN A 193 5.60 5.40 6.67
CA ASN A 193 6.08 5.83 7.99
C ASN A 193 5.53 4.92 9.09
N ALA A 194 4.25 4.59 9.05
CA ALA A 194 3.61 3.66 9.99
C ALA A 194 4.27 2.27 9.91
N SER A 195 4.50 1.74 8.70
CA SER A 195 5.14 0.44 8.52
C SER A 195 6.59 0.41 9.04
N PHE A 196 7.36 1.48 8.87
CA PHE A 196 8.71 1.57 9.46
C PHE A 196 8.69 1.74 10.98
N GLN A 197 7.68 2.43 11.52
CA GLN A 197 7.46 2.49 12.97
C GLN A 197 7.19 1.09 13.52
N ASP A 198 6.37 0.29 12.85
CA ASP A 198 6.13 -1.12 13.20
C ASP A 198 7.44 -1.92 13.30
N CYS A 199 8.33 -1.77 12.32
CA CYS A 199 9.63 -2.42 12.33
C CYS A 199 10.46 -1.99 13.54
N THR A 200 10.44 -0.69 13.88
CA THR A 200 11.18 -0.15 15.03
C THR A 200 10.64 -0.72 16.34
N VAL A 201 9.34 -0.76 16.52
CA VAL A 201 8.71 -1.30 17.72
C VAL A 201 8.98 -2.80 17.86
N LEU A 202 8.82 -3.57 16.79
CA LEU A 202 9.11 -4.99 16.80
C LEU A 202 10.59 -5.26 17.14
N ASN A 203 11.52 -4.50 16.57
CA ASN A 203 12.95 -4.64 16.84
C ASN A 203 13.30 -4.38 18.33
N ASN A 204 12.68 -3.35 18.93
CA ASN A 204 12.88 -3.06 20.36
C ASN A 204 12.36 -4.22 21.23
N LEU A 205 11.16 -4.73 20.94
CA LEU A 205 10.57 -5.87 21.66
C LEU A 205 11.42 -7.14 21.54
N ILE A 206 12.05 -7.38 20.38
CA ILE A 206 12.99 -8.51 20.21
C ILE A 206 14.19 -8.35 21.19
N GLY A 207 14.74 -7.15 21.29
CA GLY A 207 15.86 -6.86 22.20
C GLY A 207 15.48 -7.01 23.68
N GLU A 208 14.27 -6.56 24.05
CA GLU A 208 13.79 -6.57 25.44
C GLU A 208 13.35 -7.96 25.94
N ASN A 209 12.98 -8.88 25.06
CA ASN A 209 12.38 -10.17 25.46
C ASN A 209 13.24 -11.39 25.05
N GLU A 210 14.55 -11.18 24.77
CA GLU A 210 15.54 -12.26 24.56
C GLU A 210 15.11 -13.37 23.59
N GLY A 211 14.28 -13.02 22.59
CA GLY A 211 13.80 -13.96 21.57
C GLY A 211 12.62 -14.84 22.00
N ASP A 212 11.93 -14.51 23.08
CA ASP A 212 10.61 -15.13 23.42
C ASP A 212 9.54 -14.59 22.45
N TRP A 213 9.43 -15.25 21.30
CA TRP A 213 8.52 -14.83 20.23
C TRP A 213 7.05 -14.79 20.63
N GLY A 214 6.62 -15.61 21.57
CA GLY A 214 5.25 -15.55 22.07
C GLY A 214 4.97 -14.22 22.75
N LYS A 215 5.84 -13.80 23.67
CA LYS A 215 5.71 -12.50 24.36
C LYS A 215 5.91 -11.32 23.41
N ILE A 216 6.86 -11.43 22.47
CA ILE A 216 7.14 -10.37 21.50
C ILE A 216 5.91 -10.08 20.66
N PHE A 217 5.30 -11.11 20.08
CA PHE A 217 4.13 -10.97 19.21
C PHE A 217 2.90 -10.47 19.95
N GLU A 218 2.68 -10.99 21.17
CA GLU A 218 1.58 -10.54 22.03
C GLU A 218 1.73 -9.05 22.39
N LYS A 219 2.90 -8.63 22.92
CA LYS A 219 3.15 -7.24 23.29
C LYS A 219 3.02 -6.29 22.11
N TYR A 220 3.58 -6.69 20.94
CA TYR A 220 3.48 -5.90 19.73
C TYR A 220 2.01 -5.71 19.32
N SER A 221 1.24 -6.78 19.23
CA SER A 221 -0.18 -6.72 18.88
C SER A 221 -0.98 -5.84 19.83
N LEU A 222 -0.80 -6.01 21.14
CA LEU A 222 -1.48 -5.20 22.16
C LEU A 222 -1.10 -3.72 22.14
N SER A 223 0.11 -3.37 21.73
CA SER A 223 0.54 -1.97 21.69
C SER A 223 -0.04 -1.17 20.52
N HIS A 224 -0.55 -1.82 19.47
CA HIS A 224 -0.94 -1.17 18.22
C HIS A 224 -2.44 -1.31 17.89
N VAL A 225 -3.10 -2.38 18.33
CA VAL A 225 -4.53 -2.63 18.04
C VAL A 225 -5.48 -1.53 18.54
N PRO A 226 -5.23 -0.80 19.63
CA PRO A 226 -6.12 0.28 20.09
C PRO A 226 -6.07 1.56 19.26
N ASN A 227 -5.15 1.70 18.32
CA ASN A 227 -4.98 2.87 17.47
C ASN A 227 -5.47 2.57 16.06
#